data_dc2cf542b90f3767e02b5303047a89f3
#
_entry.id   dc2cf542b90f3767e02b5303047a89f3
#
_cell.length_a   1.000
_cell.length_b   1.000
_cell.length_c   1.000
_cell.angle_alpha   90.00
_cell.angle_beta   90.00
_cell.angle_gamma   90.00
#
_symmetry.space_group_name_H-M   'P 1'
#
loop_
_entity.id
_entity.type
_entity.pdbx_description
1 polymer ?
#
loop_
_entity_poly.entity_id
_entity_poly.type
_entity_poly.pdbx_seq_one_letter_code
_entity_poly.pdbx_strand_id
1 'polypeptide(L)'
;MNSDHVKKGMQQAPHRSLFNALGYTKEEMERPLVGIVSSYNEIVPGHMNLDKITQAVKMGVAMAGGTPVVFPAIAVCDGIAMGHTGMKYSLVTRELIADSTECMAKAHQFDALVMIPNCDKNVPGLLMAAARINVPTVFVSGGPMLAGHVDGRKRSLSSMFEAVGAYEAGKMTAEKVEEYVNKVCPTCGSCSGMYTANSMNCMTEVLGMGLRGNGTIPAVYSERIRLAKHAGMKVMELLKNNVRPSDIMTKKAFLNCLTVDMALGCSTNTMLHLPAIAHEAGVELNMDIANEISAKTPNLCHLAPAGPTYMEDLNEAGGVYAVMNELSKKGLLYEDQITVTGKTVGENIKDVHNLNPEVIRPIDNPYMAQGGIAVLKGNIAPDTGIVKQSAVVPEMMVHEGPARVFDCEEDAIKAIKGGDIVPGDVVVIRYEGPKGGPGMREMLNPTSAIAGMGLGDSVALITDGRFSGASRGASIGHVSPEAAVGGPIALIEEGDIIKIDIPNNSLNVDVSDEELAKRKEKWQPREPKITD
;
A
#
# COMPACT_ATOMS: atom_id res chain seq x y z
N MET A 1 -31.76 -12.95 -6.82
CA MET A 1 -30.55 -12.92 -5.98
C MET A 1 -29.66 -14.08 -6.38
N ASN A 2 -28.35 -13.91 -6.33
CA ASN A 2 -27.41 -15.01 -6.65
C ASN A 2 -27.64 -16.22 -5.72
N SER A 3 -27.84 -15.95 -4.43
CA SER A 3 -28.08 -16.98 -3.42
C SER A 3 -29.35 -17.82 -3.65
N ASP A 4 -30.26 -17.38 -4.51
CA ASP A 4 -31.43 -18.19 -4.88
C ASP A 4 -31.02 -19.53 -5.54
N HIS A 5 -29.87 -19.55 -6.23
CA HIS A 5 -29.31 -20.77 -6.86
C HIS A 5 -28.92 -21.86 -5.85
N VAL A 6 -28.75 -21.52 -4.58
CA VAL A 6 -28.42 -22.46 -3.49
C VAL A 6 -29.50 -22.55 -2.41
N LYS A 7 -30.58 -21.76 -2.50
CA LYS A 7 -31.62 -21.70 -1.47
C LYS A 7 -33.00 -22.12 -1.96
N LYS A 8 -33.38 -21.78 -3.20
CA LYS A 8 -34.76 -21.88 -3.69
C LYS A 8 -34.99 -23.06 -4.60
N GLY A 9 -36.16 -23.66 -4.49
CA GLY A 9 -36.63 -24.77 -5.30
C GLY A 9 -36.36 -26.15 -4.68
N MET A 10 -37.02 -27.17 -5.18
CA MET A 10 -36.91 -28.55 -4.66
C MET A 10 -35.53 -29.13 -4.93
N GLN A 11 -34.91 -28.82 -6.07
CA GLN A 11 -33.57 -29.30 -6.43
C GLN A 11 -32.48 -28.82 -5.49
N GLN A 12 -32.68 -27.69 -4.77
CA GLN A 12 -31.77 -27.13 -3.78
C GLN A 12 -32.04 -27.66 -2.36
N ALA A 13 -32.90 -28.64 -2.19
CA ALA A 13 -33.13 -29.27 -0.87
C ALA A 13 -31.83 -29.85 -0.25
N PRO A 14 -30.92 -30.49 -1.00
CA PRO A 14 -29.61 -30.92 -0.46
C PRO A 14 -28.78 -29.76 0.09
N HIS A 15 -28.73 -28.62 -0.62
CA HIS A 15 -28.02 -27.41 -0.18
C HIS A 15 -28.61 -26.88 1.13
N ARG A 16 -29.94 -26.80 1.24
CA ARG A 16 -30.60 -26.34 2.47
C ARG A 16 -30.33 -27.26 3.66
N SER A 17 -30.17 -28.59 3.43
CA SER A 17 -29.76 -29.50 4.49
C SER A 17 -28.36 -29.17 5.04
N LEU A 18 -27.44 -28.71 4.16
CA LEU A 18 -26.11 -28.26 4.59
C LEU A 18 -26.18 -26.95 5.35
N PHE A 19 -27.01 -26.00 4.93
CA PHE A 19 -27.25 -24.77 5.69
C PHE A 19 -27.85 -25.07 7.09
N ASN A 20 -28.76 -26.04 7.17
CA ASN A 20 -29.27 -26.52 8.48
C ASN A 20 -28.16 -27.09 9.36
N ALA A 21 -27.21 -27.83 8.78
CA ALA A 21 -26.06 -28.36 9.54
C ALA A 21 -25.15 -27.25 10.08
N LEU A 22 -25.15 -26.07 9.44
CA LEU A 22 -24.45 -24.85 9.90
C LEU A 22 -25.24 -24.06 10.95
N GLY A 23 -26.49 -24.50 11.27
CA GLY A 23 -27.35 -23.86 12.27
C GLY A 23 -28.16 -22.66 11.76
N TYR A 24 -28.25 -22.46 10.44
CA TYR A 24 -29.08 -21.39 9.88
C TYR A 24 -30.57 -21.74 9.99
N THR A 25 -31.37 -20.76 10.42
CA THR A 25 -32.83 -20.90 10.50
C THR A 25 -33.47 -20.67 9.13
N LYS A 26 -34.74 -21.04 9.02
CA LYS A 26 -35.52 -20.81 7.81
C LYS A 26 -35.62 -19.31 7.49
N GLU A 27 -35.82 -18.48 8.50
CA GLU A 27 -35.93 -17.02 8.37
C GLU A 27 -34.61 -16.41 7.88
N GLU A 28 -33.47 -16.89 8.35
CA GLU A 28 -32.16 -16.45 7.86
C GLU A 28 -31.95 -16.85 6.39
N MET A 29 -32.41 -18.04 5.98
CA MET A 29 -32.31 -18.51 4.61
C MET A 29 -33.25 -17.78 3.62
N GLU A 30 -34.29 -17.10 4.10
CA GLU A 30 -35.15 -16.24 3.27
C GLU A 30 -34.48 -14.90 2.92
N ARG A 31 -33.44 -14.48 3.69
CA ARG A 31 -32.70 -13.23 3.51
C ARG A 31 -31.57 -13.35 2.50
N PRO A 32 -31.06 -12.23 1.96
CA PRO A 32 -29.85 -12.24 1.15
C PRO A 32 -28.65 -12.80 1.93
N LEU A 33 -27.82 -13.61 1.27
CA LEU A 33 -26.54 -14.09 1.84
C LEU A 33 -25.45 -13.07 1.59
N VAL A 34 -24.88 -12.53 2.67
CA VAL A 34 -23.78 -11.57 2.60
C VAL A 34 -22.49 -12.24 3.08
N GLY A 35 -21.53 -12.41 2.16
CA GLY A 35 -20.21 -12.92 2.51
C GLY A 35 -19.39 -11.89 3.27
N ILE A 36 -18.87 -12.27 4.44
CA ILE A 36 -17.97 -11.45 5.24
C ILE A 36 -16.58 -12.04 5.10
N VAL A 37 -15.73 -11.38 4.31
CA VAL A 37 -14.37 -11.85 4.04
C VAL A 37 -13.46 -11.31 5.13
N SER A 38 -13.19 -12.13 6.13
CA SER A 38 -12.39 -11.75 7.30
C SER A 38 -10.94 -12.20 7.13
N SER A 39 -10.01 -11.27 7.26
CA SER A 39 -8.57 -11.58 7.22
C SER A 39 -7.98 -11.75 8.62
N TYR A 40 -8.81 -12.04 9.62
CA TYR A 40 -8.37 -12.29 11.00
C TYR A 40 -7.28 -13.38 11.06
N ASN A 41 -6.23 -13.10 11.81
CA ASN A 41 -5.21 -14.05 12.24
C ASN A 41 -4.45 -13.47 13.45
N GLU A 42 -3.65 -14.30 14.11
CA GLU A 42 -2.92 -13.94 15.34
C GLU A 42 -1.43 -13.63 15.10
N ILE A 43 -0.95 -13.69 13.84
CA ILE A 43 0.46 -13.41 13.50
C ILE A 43 0.68 -11.99 12.95
N VAL A 44 -0.34 -11.38 12.34
CA VAL A 44 -0.25 -10.05 11.77
C VAL A 44 -0.82 -9.04 12.77
N PRO A 45 -0.02 -8.10 13.33
CA PRO A 45 -0.51 -7.12 14.31
C PRO A 45 -1.70 -6.29 13.81
N GLY A 46 -1.77 -6.01 12.51
CA GLY A 46 -2.89 -5.33 11.87
C GLY A 46 -4.17 -6.15 11.77
N HIS A 47 -4.12 -7.45 12.03
CA HIS A 47 -5.23 -8.37 11.82
C HIS A 47 -5.77 -9.01 13.11
N MET A 48 -5.05 -8.91 14.20
CA MET A 48 -5.42 -9.56 15.47
C MET A 48 -6.74 -9.07 16.08
N ASN A 49 -7.23 -7.90 15.69
CA ASN A 49 -8.50 -7.34 16.15
C ASN A 49 -9.63 -7.45 15.10
N LEU A 50 -9.38 -8.07 13.95
CA LEU A 50 -10.37 -8.19 12.88
C LEU A 50 -11.53 -9.13 13.24
N ASP A 51 -11.37 -9.99 14.24
CA ASP A 51 -12.46 -10.76 14.83
C ASP A 51 -13.58 -9.85 15.36
N LYS A 52 -13.22 -8.77 16.10
CA LYS A 52 -14.15 -7.78 16.64
C LYS A 52 -14.81 -6.96 15.53
N ILE A 53 -14.03 -6.56 14.52
CA ILE A 53 -14.55 -5.86 13.34
C ILE A 53 -15.55 -6.77 12.60
N THR A 54 -15.21 -8.05 12.41
CA THR A 54 -16.06 -9.05 11.76
C THR A 54 -17.40 -9.19 12.50
N GLN A 55 -17.38 -9.30 13.84
CA GLN A 55 -18.61 -9.37 14.62
C GLN A 55 -19.46 -8.09 14.47
N ALA A 56 -18.83 -6.92 14.48
CA ALA A 56 -19.55 -5.66 14.30
C ALA A 56 -20.19 -5.56 12.90
N VAL A 57 -19.50 -5.99 11.85
CA VAL A 57 -20.04 -6.07 10.48
C VAL A 57 -21.24 -7.01 10.44
N LYS A 58 -21.13 -8.22 11.01
CA LYS A 58 -22.25 -9.20 11.10
C LYS A 58 -23.48 -8.58 11.73
N MET A 59 -23.30 -7.85 12.85
CA MET A 59 -24.41 -7.13 13.50
C MET A 59 -25.04 -6.12 12.55
N GLY A 60 -24.25 -5.33 11.83
CA GLY A 60 -24.75 -4.34 10.86
C GLY A 60 -25.55 -4.98 9.73
N VAL A 61 -25.05 -6.08 9.16
CA VAL A 61 -25.76 -6.85 8.12
C VAL A 61 -27.08 -7.40 8.63
N ALA A 62 -27.07 -8.03 9.82
CA ALA A 62 -28.28 -8.61 10.42
C ALA A 62 -29.34 -7.54 10.74
N MET A 63 -28.92 -6.38 11.29
CA MET A 63 -29.81 -5.23 11.55
C MET A 63 -30.47 -4.71 10.27
N ALA A 64 -29.78 -4.78 9.13
CA ALA A 64 -30.29 -4.35 7.85
C ALA A 64 -31.02 -5.45 7.04
N GLY A 65 -31.26 -6.62 7.66
CA GLY A 65 -32.07 -7.69 7.09
C GLY A 65 -31.32 -8.66 6.17
N GLY A 66 -30.00 -8.73 6.25
CA GLY A 66 -29.16 -9.73 5.59
C GLY A 66 -28.76 -10.88 6.50
N THR A 67 -28.29 -11.99 5.91
CA THR A 67 -27.70 -13.12 6.63
C THR A 67 -26.19 -13.10 6.38
N PRO A 68 -25.37 -12.74 7.41
CA PRO A 68 -23.93 -12.67 7.28
C PRO A 68 -23.28 -14.06 7.39
N VAL A 69 -22.40 -14.39 6.45
CA VAL A 69 -21.65 -15.65 6.41
C VAL A 69 -20.17 -15.35 6.31
N VAL A 70 -19.38 -15.73 7.32
CA VAL A 70 -17.94 -15.45 7.38
C VAL A 70 -17.15 -16.52 6.65
N PHE A 71 -16.16 -16.10 5.87
CA PHE A 71 -15.08 -16.95 5.38
C PHE A 71 -13.75 -16.20 5.37
N PRO A 72 -12.59 -16.90 5.46
CA PRO A 72 -11.30 -16.25 5.65
C PRO A 72 -10.64 -15.80 4.36
N ALA A 73 -9.81 -14.76 4.48
CA ALA A 73 -8.71 -14.46 3.58
C ALA A 73 -7.39 -14.52 4.35
N ILE A 74 -6.30 -14.86 3.67
CA ILE A 74 -4.96 -14.89 4.27
C ILE A 74 -4.33 -13.49 4.29
N ALA A 75 -3.28 -13.34 5.09
CA ALA A 75 -2.39 -12.17 5.07
C ALA A 75 -1.00 -12.56 5.56
N VAL A 76 0.03 -11.91 4.99
CA VAL A 76 1.41 -11.95 5.47
C VAL A 76 1.73 -10.61 6.13
N CYS A 77 2.45 -10.64 7.24
CA CYS A 77 2.99 -9.43 7.86
C CYS A 77 4.32 -9.08 7.20
N ASP A 78 4.35 -8.02 6.39
CA ASP A 78 5.56 -7.57 5.72
C ASP A 78 6.66 -7.19 6.71
N GLY A 79 6.31 -6.60 7.85
CA GLY A 79 7.27 -6.26 8.90
C GLY A 79 7.99 -7.48 9.50
N ILE A 80 7.26 -8.58 9.72
CA ILE A 80 7.86 -9.85 10.22
C ILE A 80 8.62 -10.57 9.11
N ALA A 81 8.18 -10.47 7.86
CA ALA A 81 8.84 -11.08 6.70
C ALA A 81 10.08 -10.31 6.21
N MET A 82 10.29 -9.07 6.70
CA MET A 82 11.33 -8.16 6.23
C MET A 82 12.75 -8.68 6.51
N GLY A 83 13.63 -8.56 5.51
CA GLY A 83 15.07 -8.86 5.66
C GLY A 83 15.44 -10.34 5.66
N HIS A 84 14.53 -11.24 5.28
CA HIS A 84 14.80 -12.66 5.09
C HIS A 84 13.96 -13.26 3.95
N THR A 85 14.13 -14.54 3.66
CA THR A 85 13.46 -15.24 2.54
C THR A 85 11.94 -15.17 2.59
N GLY A 86 11.33 -15.01 3.76
CA GLY A 86 9.89 -14.84 3.94
C GLY A 86 9.30 -13.68 3.12
N MET A 87 10.09 -12.63 2.85
CA MET A 87 9.61 -11.47 2.09
C MET A 87 9.29 -11.79 0.61
N LYS A 88 9.85 -12.87 0.06
CA LYS A 88 9.53 -13.36 -1.28
C LYS A 88 8.09 -13.87 -1.41
N TYR A 89 7.47 -14.26 -0.29
CA TYR A 89 6.09 -14.74 -0.25
C TYR A 89 5.05 -13.63 -0.07
N SER A 90 5.48 -12.40 0.25
CA SER A 90 4.55 -11.30 0.53
C SER A 90 3.73 -10.91 -0.71
N LEU A 91 4.37 -10.44 -1.79
CA LEU A 91 3.63 -9.92 -2.95
C LEU A 91 2.79 -10.99 -3.66
N VAL A 92 3.27 -12.24 -3.73
CA VAL A 92 2.52 -13.33 -4.37
C VAL A 92 1.18 -13.62 -3.68
N THR A 93 1.05 -13.27 -2.39
CA THR A 93 -0.22 -13.43 -1.67
C THR A 93 -1.31 -12.49 -2.19
N ARG A 94 -0.98 -11.38 -2.85
CA ARG A 94 -1.97 -10.48 -3.43
C ARG A 94 -2.86 -11.23 -4.45
N GLU A 95 -2.26 -11.98 -5.36
CA GLU A 95 -2.97 -12.80 -6.34
C GLU A 95 -3.69 -13.98 -5.68
N LEU A 96 -3.02 -14.69 -4.76
CA LEU A 96 -3.65 -15.81 -4.04
C LEU A 96 -4.89 -15.38 -3.24
N ILE A 97 -4.85 -14.19 -2.63
CA ILE A 97 -5.99 -13.60 -1.92
C ILE A 97 -7.13 -13.31 -2.90
N ALA A 98 -6.81 -12.70 -4.04
CA ALA A 98 -7.80 -12.40 -5.08
C ALA A 98 -8.44 -13.70 -5.60
N ASP A 99 -7.64 -14.68 -5.99
CA ASP A 99 -8.09 -15.95 -6.57
C ASP A 99 -8.93 -16.77 -5.58
N SER A 100 -8.44 -16.95 -4.34
CA SER A 100 -9.16 -17.73 -3.33
C SER A 100 -10.46 -17.08 -2.90
N THR A 101 -10.49 -15.75 -2.78
CA THR A 101 -11.71 -15.00 -2.43
C THR A 101 -12.74 -15.09 -3.55
N GLU A 102 -12.30 -14.95 -4.80
CA GLU A 102 -13.16 -15.13 -5.98
C GLU A 102 -13.77 -16.52 -6.02
N CYS A 103 -12.96 -17.58 -5.85
CA CYS A 103 -13.44 -18.96 -5.81
C CYS A 103 -14.51 -19.16 -4.72
N MET A 104 -14.25 -18.69 -3.49
CA MET A 104 -15.19 -18.83 -2.39
C MET A 104 -16.51 -18.09 -2.67
N ALA A 105 -16.41 -16.84 -3.11
CA ALA A 105 -17.59 -16.01 -3.33
C ALA A 105 -18.48 -16.53 -4.47
N LYS A 106 -17.89 -16.91 -5.59
CA LYS A 106 -18.60 -17.43 -6.76
C LYS A 106 -19.17 -18.82 -6.53
N ALA A 107 -18.43 -19.73 -5.88
CA ALA A 107 -18.90 -21.07 -5.58
C ALA A 107 -20.13 -21.09 -4.65
N HIS A 108 -20.18 -20.17 -3.67
CA HIS A 108 -21.26 -20.12 -2.69
C HIS A 108 -22.35 -19.10 -3.01
N GLN A 109 -22.25 -18.41 -4.16
CA GLN A 109 -23.30 -17.55 -4.72
C GLN A 109 -23.76 -16.43 -3.78
N PHE A 110 -22.83 -15.71 -3.13
CA PHE A 110 -23.16 -14.58 -2.29
C PHE A 110 -23.82 -13.45 -3.08
N ASP A 111 -24.79 -12.77 -2.46
CA ASP A 111 -25.50 -11.64 -3.03
C ASP A 111 -24.73 -10.32 -2.90
N ALA A 112 -23.96 -10.20 -1.85
CA ALA A 112 -23.12 -9.05 -1.55
C ALA A 112 -21.92 -9.47 -0.66
N LEU A 113 -20.92 -8.61 -0.56
CA LEU A 113 -19.70 -8.87 0.22
C LEU A 113 -19.33 -7.69 1.11
N VAL A 114 -18.82 -7.97 2.30
CA VAL A 114 -18.05 -7.02 3.11
C VAL A 114 -16.64 -7.54 3.24
N MET A 115 -15.66 -6.78 2.76
CA MET A 115 -14.25 -7.11 2.79
C MET A 115 -13.59 -6.48 4.01
N ILE A 116 -12.87 -7.27 4.80
CA ILE A 116 -12.24 -6.83 6.05
C ILE A 116 -10.72 -7.07 5.97
N PRO A 117 -9.97 -6.24 5.22
CA PRO A 117 -8.53 -6.27 5.15
C PRO A 117 -7.87 -5.38 6.20
N ASN A 118 -6.52 -5.38 6.26
CA ASN A 118 -5.78 -4.27 6.85
C ASN A 118 -4.31 -4.15 6.39
N CYS A 119 -3.68 -5.21 5.90
CA CYS A 119 -2.24 -5.23 5.63
C CYS A 119 -1.90 -5.03 4.15
N ASP A 120 -0.61 -4.88 3.85
CA ASP A 120 -0.01 -4.38 2.61
C ASP A 120 -0.52 -5.05 1.32
N LYS A 121 -0.57 -6.38 1.28
CA LYS A 121 -0.96 -7.14 0.08
C LYS A 121 -2.41 -7.62 0.15
N ASN A 122 -2.95 -7.67 1.38
CA ASN A 122 -4.30 -8.11 1.64
C ASN A 122 -5.34 -7.08 1.15
N VAL A 123 -5.09 -5.78 1.37
CA VAL A 123 -5.98 -4.71 0.87
C VAL A 123 -6.08 -4.74 -0.65
N PRO A 124 -4.99 -4.65 -1.43
CA PRO A 124 -5.09 -4.68 -2.89
C PRO A 124 -5.60 -6.02 -3.41
N GLY A 125 -5.25 -7.15 -2.80
CA GLY A 125 -5.77 -8.46 -3.19
C GLY A 125 -7.28 -8.57 -3.09
N LEU A 126 -7.87 -8.07 -2.01
CA LEU A 126 -9.33 -8.04 -1.85
C LEU A 126 -10.01 -7.00 -2.77
N LEU A 127 -9.35 -5.87 -3.10
CA LEU A 127 -9.87 -4.93 -4.11
C LEU A 127 -9.90 -5.56 -5.50
N MET A 128 -8.87 -6.33 -5.87
CA MET A 128 -8.84 -7.12 -7.10
C MET A 128 -9.98 -8.16 -7.12
N ALA A 129 -10.17 -8.90 -6.02
CA ALA A 129 -11.28 -9.84 -5.89
C ALA A 129 -12.64 -9.17 -6.05
N ALA A 130 -12.86 -8.01 -5.41
CA ALA A 130 -14.11 -7.27 -5.52
C ALA A 130 -14.42 -6.85 -6.96
N ALA A 131 -13.40 -6.41 -7.70
CA ALA A 131 -13.53 -6.08 -9.13
C ALA A 131 -13.96 -7.29 -9.98
N ARG A 132 -13.32 -8.45 -9.76
CA ARG A 132 -13.61 -9.72 -10.50
C ARG A 132 -14.98 -10.31 -10.18
N ILE A 133 -15.37 -10.29 -8.89
CA ILE A 133 -16.63 -10.86 -8.43
C ILE A 133 -17.81 -9.97 -8.83
N ASN A 134 -17.64 -8.67 -8.74
CA ASN A 134 -18.56 -7.63 -9.15
C ASN A 134 -19.99 -7.77 -8.58
N VAL A 135 -20.11 -8.13 -7.32
CA VAL A 135 -21.35 -8.00 -6.54
C VAL A 135 -21.25 -6.77 -5.62
N PRO A 136 -22.39 -6.22 -5.14
CA PRO A 136 -22.34 -5.10 -4.19
C PRO A 136 -21.36 -5.38 -3.04
N THR A 137 -20.39 -4.50 -2.86
CA THR A 137 -19.25 -4.73 -1.94
C THR A 137 -18.89 -3.46 -1.20
N VAL A 138 -18.62 -3.57 0.10
CA VAL A 138 -18.09 -2.50 0.96
C VAL A 138 -16.82 -2.99 1.65
N PHE A 139 -15.84 -2.10 1.80
CA PHE A 139 -14.63 -2.34 2.56
C PHE A 139 -14.71 -1.69 3.94
N VAL A 140 -14.21 -2.38 4.94
CA VAL A 140 -13.91 -1.83 6.25
C VAL A 140 -12.60 -2.42 6.77
N SER A 141 -11.55 -1.59 6.81
CA SER A 141 -10.23 -2.00 7.25
C SER A 141 -10.10 -2.05 8.77
N GLY A 142 -9.08 -2.74 9.26
CA GLY A 142 -8.82 -2.84 10.70
C GLY A 142 -8.35 -1.54 11.36
N GLY A 143 -7.82 -0.61 10.59
CA GLY A 143 -7.28 0.67 11.05
C GLY A 143 -5.80 0.64 11.43
N PRO A 144 -5.15 1.81 11.49
CA PRO A 144 -3.75 1.95 11.89
C PRO A 144 -3.58 1.76 13.41
N MET A 145 -2.39 1.30 13.82
CA MET A 145 -1.97 1.38 15.23
C MET A 145 -1.64 2.82 15.61
N LEU A 146 -1.64 3.10 16.90
CA LEU A 146 -1.12 4.35 17.43
C LEU A 146 0.42 4.39 17.32
N ALA A 147 0.99 5.58 17.19
CA ALA A 147 2.43 5.75 17.26
C ALA A 147 2.94 5.45 18.68
N GLY A 148 4.11 4.83 18.78
CA GLY A 148 4.80 4.66 20.05
C GLY A 148 5.48 5.95 20.51
N HIS A 149 5.97 5.96 21.76
CA HIS A 149 6.68 7.10 22.32
C HIS A 149 8.02 6.68 22.95
N VAL A 150 9.10 7.27 22.42
CA VAL A 150 10.45 7.12 22.99
C VAL A 150 11.06 8.52 23.11
N ASP A 151 11.64 8.84 24.26
CA ASP A 151 12.22 10.17 24.57
C ASP A 151 11.24 11.33 24.31
N GLY A 152 9.96 11.15 24.65
CA GLY A 152 8.93 12.17 24.47
C GLY A 152 8.52 12.45 23.01
N ARG A 153 9.01 11.64 22.06
CA ARG A 153 8.72 11.79 20.63
C ARG A 153 7.94 10.59 20.11
N LYS A 154 7.03 10.82 19.18
CA LYS A 154 6.35 9.75 18.43
C LYS A 154 7.36 8.93 17.64
N ARG A 155 7.19 7.62 17.63
CA ARG A 155 8.03 6.64 16.93
C ARG A 155 7.17 5.55 16.31
N SER A 156 7.71 4.85 15.33
CA SER A 156 7.05 3.75 14.64
C SER A 156 8.03 2.62 14.33
N LEU A 157 7.55 1.58 13.66
CA LEU A 157 8.38 0.45 13.23
C LEU A 157 9.59 0.89 12.39
N SER A 158 9.47 1.92 11.53
CA SER A 158 10.62 2.43 10.78
C SER A 158 11.72 2.96 11.70
N SER A 159 11.34 3.61 12.80
CA SER A 159 12.29 4.08 13.82
C SER A 159 13.04 2.92 14.51
N MET A 160 12.39 1.74 14.61
CA MET A 160 13.04 0.54 15.14
C MET A 160 14.14 0.03 14.19
N PHE A 161 13.86 -0.02 12.88
CA PHE A 161 14.88 -0.42 11.90
C PHE A 161 16.06 0.55 11.88
N GLU A 162 15.81 1.86 11.99
CA GLU A 162 16.87 2.88 12.12
C GLU A 162 17.66 2.72 13.42
N ALA A 163 17.00 2.38 14.53
CA ALA A 163 17.64 2.14 15.82
C ALA A 163 18.61 0.96 15.77
N VAL A 164 18.26 -0.12 15.05
CA VAL A 164 19.15 -1.24 14.81
C VAL A 164 20.39 -0.80 14.03
N GLY A 165 20.23 -0.01 12.96
CA GLY A 165 21.35 0.54 12.20
C GLY A 165 22.25 1.45 13.06
N ALA A 166 21.65 2.27 13.93
CA ALA A 166 22.41 3.13 14.86
C ALA A 166 23.17 2.32 15.93
N TYR A 167 22.60 1.22 16.40
CA TYR A 167 23.27 0.29 17.30
C TYR A 167 24.51 -0.35 16.64
N GLU A 168 24.34 -0.86 15.41
CA GLU A 168 25.43 -1.47 14.65
C GLU A 168 26.55 -0.46 14.32
N ALA A 169 26.20 0.82 14.13
CA ALA A 169 27.16 1.92 13.98
C ALA A 169 27.80 2.39 15.30
N GLY A 170 27.49 1.75 16.43
CA GLY A 170 28.00 2.14 17.74
C GLY A 170 27.44 3.45 18.30
N LYS A 171 26.36 3.98 17.72
CA LYS A 171 25.71 5.25 18.10
C LYS A 171 24.56 5.06 19.10
N MET A 172 24.16 3.82 19.38
CA MET A 172 23.07 3.48 20.30
C MET A 172 23.46 2.27 21.16
N THR A 173 23.00 2.21 22.42
CA THR A 173 23.23 1.06 23.30
C THR A 173 22.17 -0.02 23.12
N ALA A 174 22.47 -1.26 23.52
CA ALA A 174 21.52 -2.38 23.48
C ALA A 174 20.28 -2.12 24.35
N GLU A 175 20.45 -1.51 25.51
CA GLU A 175 19.35 -1.15 26.42
C GLU A 175 18.40 -0.15 25.75
N LYS A 176 18.94 0.80 24.97
CA LYS A 176 18.13 1.76 24.23
C LYS A 176 17.36 1.10 23.09
N VAL A 177 17.97 0.15 22.38
CA VAL A 177 17.29 -0.67 21.38
C VAL A 177 16.12 -1.43 22.00
N GLU A 178 16.33 -2.05 23.17
CA GLU A 178 15.29 -2.79 23.89
C GLU A 178 14.14 -1.87 24.34
N GLU A 179 14.42 -0.62 24.70
CA GLU A 179 13.38 0.38 24.97
C GLU A 179 12.52 0.62 23.71
N TYR A 180 13.15 0.70 22.53
CA TYR A 180 12.41 0.83 21.25
C TYR A 180 11.55 -0.40 20.99
N VAL A 181 12.08 -1.62 21.17
CA VAL A 181 11.32 -2.88 21.01
C VAL A 181 10.02 -2.84 21.81
N ASN A 182 10.07 -2.37 23.04
CA ASN A 182 8.93 -2.36 23.94
C ASN A 182 7.92 -1.24 23.70
N LYS A 183 8.27 -0.18 22.93
CA LYS A 183 7.47 1.05 22.90
C LYS A 183 6.99 1.50 21.50
N VAL A 184 7.66 1.10 20.41
CA VAL A 184 7.36 1.68 19.09
C VAL A 184 6.10 1.15 18.42
N CYS A 185 5.61 -0.03 18.83
CA CYS A 185 4.37 -0.63 18.34
C CYS A 185 3.42 -0.90 19.54
N PRO A 186 2.73 0.14 20.06
CA PRO A 186 2.05 0.03 21.35
C PRO A 186 0.67 -0.63 21.27
N THR A 187 0.07 -0.76 20.09
CA THR A 187 -1.30 -1.27 19.92
C THR A 187 -1.39 -2.22 18.72
N CYS A 188 -2.52 -2.94 18.62
CA CYS A 188 -2.87 -3.59 17.36
C CYS A 188 -3.19 -2.54 16.27
N GLY A 189 -3.20 -2.98 15.03
CA GLY A 189 -3.45 -2.15 13.86
C GLY A 189 -2.38 -2.32 12.79
N SER A 190 -2.59 -1.77 11.60
CA SER A 190 -1.54 -1.60 10.60
C SER A 190 -0.49 -0.61 11.09
N CYS A 191 0.58 -0.41 10.33
CA CYS A 191 1.64 0.54 10.74
C CYS A 191 1.07 1.94 11.08
N SER A 192 1.73 2.68 11.97
CA SER A 192 1.27 4.02 12.39
C SER A 192 1.60 5.15 11.40
N GLY A 193 2.53 4.93 10.45
CA GLY A 193 2.89 5.91 9.41
C GLY A 193 2.18 5.68 8.07
N MET A 194 2.45 6.56 7.09
CA MET A 194 1.94 6.43 5.72
C MET A 194 2.80 5.44 4.92
N TYR A 195 2.76 4.18 5.35
CA TYR A 195 3.40 3.05 4.70
C TYR A 195 2.39 2.34 3.80
N THR A 196 2.75 1.20 3.21
CA THR A 196 1.94 0.58 2.17
C THR A 196 0.52 0.21 2.63
N ALA A 197 0.35 -0.39 3.81
CA ALA A 197 -0.95 -0.76 4.34
C ALA A 197 -1.90 0.45 4.44
N ASN A 198 -1.43 1.53 5.09
CA ASN A 198 -2.23 2.74 5.27
C ASN A 198 -2.45 3.49 3.95
N SER A 199 -1.46 3.52 3.06
CA SER A 199 -1.63 4.06 1.72
C SER A 199 -2.79 3.36 1.00
N MET A 200 -2.81 2.03 0.98
CA MET A 200 -3.87 1.28 0.31
C MET A 200 -5.22 1.38 1.03
N ASN A 201 -5.25 1.47 2.36
CA ASN A 201 -6.47 1.72 3.12
C ASN A 201 -7.05 3.11 2.83
N CYS A 202 -6.21 4.15 2.68
CA CYS A 202 -6.62 5.47 2.24
C CYS A 202 -7.11 5.46 0.78
N MET A 203 -6.38 4.78 -0.11
CA MET A 203 -6.80 4.64 -1.51
C MET A 203 -8.13 3.90 -1.66
N THR A 204 -8.44 2.93 -0.79
CA THR A 204 -9.74 2.26 -0.74
C THR A 204 -10.88 3.26 -0.45
N GLU A 205 -10.64 4.21 0.45
CA GLU A 205 -11.59 5.29 0.77
C GLU A 205 -11.74 6.26 -0.40
N VAL A 206 -10.64 6.68 -1.03
CA VAL A 206 -10.64 7.59 -2.20
C VAL A 206 -11.31 6.96 -3.41
N LEU A 207 -11.03 5.67 -3.66
CA LEU A 207 -11.65 4.90 -4.75
C LEU A 207 -13.17 4.79 -4.59
N GLY A 208 -13.69 5.10 -3.41
CA GLY A 208 -15.11 5.06 -3.09
C GLY A 208 -15.59 3.69 -2.60
N MET A 209 -14.70 2.74 -2.31
CA MET A 209 -15.04 1.39 -1.84
C MET A 209 -15.14 1.27 -0.31
N GLY A 210 -14.66 2.25 0.44
CA GLY A 210 -14.76 2.35 1.90
C GLY A 210 -15.52 3.60 2.34
N LEU A 211 -16.04 3.56 3.56
CA LEU A 211 -16.68 4.71 4.20
C LEU A 211 -15.62 5.69 4.73
N ARG A 212 -16.03 6.94 4.99
CA ARG A 212 -15.16 7.96 5.58
C ARG A 212 -14.48 7.46 6.87
N GLY A 213 -13.18 7.64 6.95
CA GLY A 213 -12.36 7.20 8.07
C GLY A 213 -11.85 5.76 7.94
N ASN A 214 -12.17 5.07 6.84
CA ASN A 214 -11.67 3.72 6.59
C ASN A 214 -10.15 3.63 6.72
N GLY A 215 -9.43 4.59 6.15
CA GLY A 215 -7.96 4.60 6.14
C GLY A 215 -7.32 5.19 7.39
N THR A 216 -8.04 5.95 8.22
CA THR A 216 -7.41 6.80 9.25
C THR A 216 -7.85 6.55 10.68
N ILE A 217 -9.09 6.11 10.93
CA ILE A 217 -9.56 5.85 12.30
C ILE A 217 -8.67 4.77 12.93
N PRO A 218 -8.00 5.05 14.06
CA PRO A 218 -7.15 4.06 14.72
C PRO A 218 -7.89 2.77 15.10
N ALA A 219 -7.19 1.64 15.03
CA ALA A 219 -7.74 0.31 15.26
C ALA A 219 -8.38 0.16 16.66
N VAL A 220 -7.84 0.84 17.64
CA VAL A 220 -8.26 0.76 19.06
C VAL A 220 -9.41 1.72 19.41
N TYR A 221 -9.83 2.60 18.50
CA TYR A 221 -10.92 3.55 18.76
C TYR A 221 -12.28 2.87 18.61
N SER A 222 -13.20 3.18 19.53
CA SER A 222 -14.60 2.70 19.46
C SER A 222 -15.32 3.11 18.16
N GLU A 223 -14.87 4.19 17.55
CA GLU A 223 -15.35 4.67 16.26
C GLU A 223 -15.12 3.65 15.13
N ARG A 224 -14.03 2.88 15.18
CA ARG A 224 -13.76 1.78 14.24
C ARG A 224 -14.86 0.70 14.30
N ILE A 225 -15.36 0.38 15.50
CA ILE A 225 -16.47 -0.58 15.69
C ILE A 225 -17.77 -0.01 15.10
N ARG A 226 -18.06 1.29 15.31
CA ARG A 226 -19.24 1.93 14.71
C ARG A 226 -19.16 1.94 13.19
N LEU A 227 -17.98 2.26 12.64
CA LEU A 227 -17.74 2.21 11.20
C LEU A 227 -18.02 0.81 10.62
N ALA A 228 -17.57 -0.25 11.31
CA ALA A 228 -17.80 -1.63 10.90
C ALA A 228 -19.31 -1.99 10.86
N LYS A 229 -20.08 -1.57 11.86
CA LYS A 229 -21.55 -1.74 11.83
C LYS A 229 -22.19 -0.98 10.67
N HIS A 230 -21.78 0.26 10.45
CA HIS A 230 -22.26 1.05 9.30
C HIS A 230 -21.91 0.42 7.96
N ALA A 231 -20.72 -0.15 7.80
CA ALA A 231 -20.35 -0.87 6.59
C ALA A 231 -21.28 -2.09 6.35
N GLY A 232 -21.60 -2.85 7.39
CA GLY A 232 -22.55 -3.95 7.33
C GLY A 232 -23.96 -3.52 6.94
N MET A 233 -24.45 -2.38 7.44
CA MET A 233 -25.74 -1.83 7.01
C MET A 233 -25.67 -1.30 5.57
N LYS A 234 -24.59 -0.64 5.19
CA LYS A 234 -24.41 -0.01 3.89
C LYS A 234 -24.40 -1.02 2.74
N VAL A 235 -23.80 -2.19 2.92
CA VAL A 235 -23.78 -3.21 1.87
C VAL A 235 -25.20 -3.68 1.49
N MET A 236 -26.13 -3.67 2.44
CA MET A 236 -27.54 -4.00 2.18
C MET A 236 -28.26 -2.92 1.37
N GLU A 237 -27.91 -1.65 1.57
CA GLU A 237 -28.42 -0.55 0.73
C GLU A 237 -27.87 -0.67 -0.70
N LEU A 238 -26.57 -0.97 -0.86
CA LEU A 238 -25.95 -1.18 -2.17
C LEU A 238 -26.59 -2.36 -2.90
N LEU A 239 -26.87 -3.45 -2.19
CA LEU A 239 -27.56 -4.61 -2.75
C LEU A 239 -28.96 -4.24 -3.25
N LYS A 240 -29.74 -3.49 -2.44
CA LYS A 240 -31.06 -3.01 -2.81
C LYS A 240 -31.03 -2.12 -4.07
N ASN A 241 -30.03 -1.27 -4.18
CA ASN A 241 -29.87 -0.32 -5.28
C ASN A 241 -29.05 -0.90 -6.45
N ASN A 242 -28.57 -2.14 -6.34
CA ASN A 242 -27.72 -2.83 -7.29
C ASN A 242 -26.45 -2.04 -7.69
N VAL A 243 -25.84 -1.35 -6.74
CA VAL A 243 -24.57 -0.64 -6.94
C VAL A 243 -23.41 -1.62 -6.75
N ARG A 244 -22.57 -1.77 -7.76
CA ARG A 244 -21.50 -2.77 -7.85
C ARG A 244 -20.12 -2.11 -7.93
N PRO A 245 -19.04 -2.84 -7.69
CA PRO A 245 -17.68 -2.34 -7.89
C PRO A 245 -17.44 -1.72 -9.26
N SER A 246 -18.00 -2.28 -10.35
CA SER A 246 -17.90 -1.72 -11.70
C SER A 246 -18.52 -0.33 -11.87
N ASP A 247 -19.48 0.06 -11.03
CA ASP A 247 -20.07 1.38 -11.05
C ASP A 247 -19.19 2.43 -10.34
N ILE A 248 -18.32 1.97 -9.44
CA ILE A 248 -17.47 2.78 -8.55
C ILE A 248 -16.02 2.84 -9.04
N MET A 249 -15.43 1.69 -9.40
CA MET A 249 -14.05 1.57 -9.85
C MET A 249 -13.86 2.03 -11.30
N THR A 250 -14.19 3.28 -11.57
CA THR A 250 -14.08 3.90 -12.89
C THR A 250 -12.68 4.47 -13.12
N LYS A 251 -12.33 4.78 -14.37
CA LYS A 251 -11.07 5.48 -14.69
C LYS A 251 -10.92 6.77 -13.88
N LYS A 252 -11.97 7.58 -13.76
CA LYS A 252 -11.96 8.83 -12.99
C LYS A 252 -11.70 8.58 -11.50
N ALA A 253 -12.25 7.51 -10.93
CA ALA A 253 -12.01 7.14 -9.54
C ALA A 253 -10.53 6.75 -9.30
N PHE A 254 -9.89 6.03 -10.23
CA PHE A 254 -8.45 5.75 -10.17
C PHE A 254 -7.60 7.02 -10.35
N LEU A 255 -8.01 7.96 -11.18
CA LEU A 255 -7.33 9.27 -11.30
C LEU A 255 -7.45 10.07 -9.99
N ASN A 256 -8.59 10.04 -9.32
CA ASN A 256 -8.73 10.59 -7.97
C ASN A 256 -7.76 9.91 -6.98
N CYS A 257 -7.60 8.58 -7.06
CA CYS A 257 -6.62 7.88 -6.24
C CYS A 257 -5.20 8.40 -6.47
N LEU A 258 -4.75 8.53 -7.72
CA LEU A 258 -3.44 9.08 -8.04
C LEU A 258 -3.28 10.51 -7.53
N THR A 259 -4.30 11.36 -7.67
CA THR A 259 -4.27 12.74 -7.18
C THR A 259 -4.12 12.80 -5.67
N VAL A 260 -4.92 12.05 -4.92
CA VAL A 260 -4.85 12.03 -3.45
C VAL A 260 -3.57 11.35 -2.96
N ASP A 261 -3.08 10.33 -3.66
CA ASP A 261 -1.79 9.68 -3.42
C ASP A 261 -0.63 10.69 -3.44
N MET A 262 -0.60 11.55 -4.47
CA MET A 262 0.38 12.64 -4.60
C MET A 262 0.28 13.65 -3.46
N ALA A 263 -0.94 14.01 -3.05
CA ALA A 263 -1.16 14.97 -1.97
C ALA A 263 -0.78 14.42 -0.59
N LEU A 264 -1.06 13.15 -0.32
CA LEU A 264 -0.71 12.46 0.92
C LEU A 264 0.78 12.09 1.00
N GLY A 265 1.47 11.89 -0.15
CA GLY A 265 2.80 11.31 -0.21
C GLY A 265 2.79 9.85 0.27
N CYS A 266 1.99 9.02 -0.36
CA CYS A 266 1.84 7.61 -0.04
C CYS A 266 3.11 6.78 -0.30
N SER A 267 3.03 5.48 -0.10
CA SER A 267 4.08 4.52 -0.44
C SER A 267 4.22 4.38 -1.95
N THR A 268 5.45 4.21 -2.45
CA THR A 268 5.72 3.86 -3.86
C THR A 268 5.01 2.60 -4.32
N ASN A 269 4.64 1.71 -3.39
CA ASN A 269 3.88 0.49 -3.68
C ASN A 269 2.47 0.76 -4.24
N THR A 270 1.89 1.95 -4.06
CA THR A 270 0.63 2.33 -4.70
C THR A 270 0.75 2.31 -6.22
N MET A 271 1.92 2.69 -6.75
CA MET A 271 2.22 2.65 -8.19
C MET A 271 2.32 1.21 -8.77
N LEU A 272 2.38 0.21 -7.89
CA LEU A 272 2.28 -1.21 -8.26
C LEU A 272 0.85 -1.74 -8.08
N HIS A 273 0.17 -1.35 -6.98
CA HIS A 273 -1.12 -1.92 -6.62
C HIS A 273 -2.29 -1.28 -7.35
N LEU A 274 -2.31 0.04 -7.54
CA LEU A 274 -3.39 0.73 -8.26
C LEU A 274 -3.53 0.25 -9.71
N PRO A 275 -2.45 0.09 -10.50
CA PRO A 275 -2.55 -0.51 -11.84
C PRO A 275 -3.07 -1.94 -11.83
N ALA A 276 -2.67 -2.78 -10.86
CA ALA A 276 -3.17 -4.14 -10.76
C ALA A 276 -4.69 -4.20 -10.46
N ILE A 277 -5.16 -3.34 -9.56
CA ILE A 277 -6.60 -3.24 -9.24
C ILE A 277 -7.37 -2.69 -10.45
N ALA A 278 -6.83 -1.67 -11.13
CA ALA A 278 -7.44 -1.08 -12.32
C ALA A 278 -7.56 -2.12 -13.45
N HIS A 279 -6.53 -2.94 -13.66
CA HIS A 279 -6.55 -4.05 -14.63
C HIS A 279 -7.71 -5.01 -14.36
N GLU A 280 -7.90 -5.44 -13.11
CA GLU A 280 -9.01 -6.33 -12.73
C GLU A 280 -10.39 -5.66 -12.85
N ALA A 281 -10.44 -4.34 -12.73
CA ALA A 281 -11.66 -3.56 -12.98
C ALA A 281 -11.90 -3.28 -14.48
N GLY A 282 -11.03 -3.77 -15.38
CA GLY A 282 -11.11 -3.49 -16.82
C GLY A 282 -10.77 -2.04 -17.17
N VAL A 283 -10.03 -1.34 -16.34
CA VAL A 283 -9.60 0.06 -16.52
C VAL A 283 -8.13 0.11 -16.92
N GLU A 284 -7.86 0.69 -18.06
CA GLU A 284 -6.47 0.98 -18.47
C GLU A 284 -5.93 2.19 -17.70
N LEU A 285 -4.92 1.95 -16.87
CA LEU A 285 -4.21 2.94 -16.08
C LEU A 285 -2.72 2.93 -16.44
N ASN A 286 -2.32 3.83 -17.33
CA ASN A 286 -0.92 4.01 -17.68
C ASN A 286 -0.22 4.89 -16.62
N MET A 287 0.92 4.43 -16.11
CA MET A 287 1.69 5.15 -15.09
C MET A 287 2.39 6.41 -15.60
N ASP A 288 2.48 6.62 -16.91
CA ASP A 288 2.98 7.87 -17.48
C ASP A 288 2.16 9.08 -17.04
N ILE A 289 0.86 8.89 -16.77
CA ILE A 289 -0.02 9.95 -16.25
C ILE A 289 0.34 10.40 -14.82
N ALA A 290 1.09 9.56 -14.08
CA ALA A 290 1.43 9.87 -12.68
C ALA A 290 2.26 11.16 -12.57
N ASN A 291 3.22 11.39 -13.47
CA ASN A 291 4.00 12.63 -13.47
C ASN A 291 3.16 13.86 -13.86
N GLU A 292 2.22 13.72 -14.79
CA GLU A 292 1.31 14.80 -15.15
C GLU A 292 0.41 15.20 -13.97
N ILE A 293 -0.08 14.21 -13.22
CA ILE A 293 -0.88 14.42 -12.01
C ILE A 293 0.00 15.02 -10.91
N SER A 294 1.20 14.48 -10.69
CA SER A 294 2.16 14.97 -9.71
C SER A 294 2.51 16.45 -9.94
N ALA A 295 2.74 16.85 -11.20
CA ALA A 295 3.07 18.23 -11.55
C ALA A 295 1.95 19.25 -11.20
N LYS A 296 0.69 18.80 -11.14
CA LYS A 296 -0.48 19.63 -10.88
C LYS A 296 -1.00 19.53 -9.44
N THR A 297 -0.58 18.51 -8.71
CA THR A 297 -1.09 18.17 -7.38
C THR A 297 -0.06 18.49 -6.32
N PRO A 298 -0.27 19.48 -5.47
CA PRO A 298 0.65 19.80 -4.39
C PRO A 298 0.66 18.71 -3.33
N ASN A 299 1.82 18.47 -2.71
CA ASN A 299 1.94 17.61 -1.54
C ASN A 299 1.48 18.36 -0.29
N LEU A 300 0.44 17.85 0.37
CA LEU A 300 -0.23 18.52 1.50
C LEU A 300 0.10 17.89 2.86
N CYS A 301 0.67 16.70 2.88
CA CYS A 301 0.94 15.96 4.11
C CYS A 301 2.37 15.43 4.16
N HIS A 302 3.03 15.57 5.30
CA HIS A 302 4.32 14.98 5.62
C HIS A 302 4.18 14.01 6.77
N LEU A 303 3.52 12.88 6.51
CA LEU A 303 3.40 11.77 7.47
C LEU A 303 4.69 10.93 7.49
N ALA A 304 4.98 10.30 8.62
CA ALA A 304 6.11 9.39 8.72
C ALA A 304 6.12 8.37 7.54
N PRO A 305 7.26 8.13 6.86
CA PRO A 305 8.62 8.53 7.19
C PRO A 305 9.04 9.93 6.68
N ALA A 306 8.20 10.62 5.89
CA ALA A 306 8.52 11.92 5.30
C ALA A 306 8.56 13.07 6.34
N GLY A 307 7.83 12.93 7.44
CA GLY A 307 7.74 13.94 8.49
C GLY A 307 7.37 13.38 9.86
N PRO A 308 7.11 14.23 10.85
CA PRO A 308 6.91 13.82 12.24
C PRO A 308 5.47 13.45 12.60
N THR A 309 4.52 13.57 11.68
CA THR A 309 3.10 13.27 11.91
C THR A 309 2.77 11.83 11.54
N TYR A 310 1.71 11.29 12.12
CA TYR A 310 1.28 9.91 12.00
C TYR A 310 -0.18 9.80 11.57
N MET A 311 -0.68 8.57 11.37
CA MET A 311 -2.06 8.36 10.90
C MET A 311 -3.12 8.85 11.88
N GLU A 312 -2.85 8.78 13.18
CA GLU A 312 -3.74 9.34 14.21
C GLU A 312 -3.88 10.86 14.07
N ASP A 313 -2.77 11.56 13.75
CA ASP A 313 -2.78 13.01 13.55
C ASP A 313 -3.58 13.38 12.28
N LEU A 314 -3.44 12.59 11.22
CA LEU A 314 -4.23 12.77 10.01
C LEU A 314 -5.73 12.57 10.28
N ASN A 315 -6.09 11.55 11.07
CA ASN A 315 -7.47 11.31 11.47
C ASN A 315 -8.06 12.51 12.22
N GLU A 316 -7.35 13.04 13.20
CA GLU A 316 -7.75 14.19 13.98
C GLU A 316 -7.83 15.49 13.16
N ALA A 317 -6.99 15.60 12.13
CA ALA A 317 -7.02 16.73 11.19
C ALA A 317 -8.21 16.68 10.19
N GLY A 318 -9.02 15.63 10.20
CA GLY A 318 -10.19 15.45 9.35
C GLY A 318 -10.09 14.31 8.34
N GLY A 319 -8.98 13.59 8.34
CA GLY A 319 -8.76 12.38 7.55
C GLY A 319 -8.61 12.63 6.05
N VAL A 320 -8.76 11.55 5.30
CA VAL A 320 -8.61 11.57 3.82
C VAL A 320 -9.60 12.55 3.16
N TYR A 321 -10.83 12.61 3.64
CA TYR A 321 -11.84 13.51 3.07
C TYR A 321 -11.49 14.99 3.27
N ALA A 322 -10.77 15.36 4.33
CA ALA A 322 -10.28 16.75 4.49
C ALA A 322 -9.19 17.07 3.46
N VAL A 323 -8.29 16.12 3.14
CA VAL A 323 -7.32 16.27 2.05
C VAL A 323 -8.04 16.39 0.70
N MET A 324 -9.05 15.57 0.44
CA MET A 324 -9.85 15.65 -0.77
C MET A 324 -10.60 16.99 -0.88
N ASN A 325 -11.14 17.51 0.23
CA ASN A 325 -11.77 18.83 0.24
C ASN A 325 -10.76 19.95 -0.09
N GLU A 326 -9.52 19.88 0.43
CA GLU A 326 -8.48 20.85 0.04
C GLU A 326 -8.19 20.80 -1.47
N LEU A 327 -8.08 19.58 -2.06
CA LEU A 327 -7.84 19.40 -3.49
C LEU A 327 -9.01 19.88 -4.36
N SER A 328 -10.25 19.72 -3.88
CA SER A 328 -11.45 20.13 -4.62
C SER A 328 -11.52 21.66 -4.81
N LYS A 329 -10.91 22.45 -3.90
CA LYS A 329 -10.86 23.91 -4.01
C LYS A 329 -10.18 24.40 -5.30
N LYS A 330 -9.31 23.58 -5.90
CA LYS A 330 -8.66 23.85 -7.20
C LYS A 330 -9.17 22.98 -8.33
N GLY A 331 -10.28 22.27 -8.13
CA GLY A 331 -10.89 21.41 -9.17
C GLY A 331 -10.00 20.24 -9.58
N LEU A 332 -9.19 19.69 -8.68
CA LEU A 332 -8.25 18.62 -8.96
C LEU A 332 -8.88 17.23 -8.91
N LEU A 333 -10.13 17.10 -8.48
CA LEU A 333 -10.84 15.84 -8.33
C LEU A 333 -12.02 15.73 -9.30
N TYR A 334 -12.30 14.51 -9.73
CA TYR A 334 -13.55 14.16 -10.40
C TYR A 334 -14.64 13.92 -9.34
N GLU A 335 -15.38 14.96 -8.99
CA GLU A 335 -16.35 14.98 -7.89
C GLU A 335 -17.67 14.26 -8.22
N ASP A 336 -17.91 13.96 -9.50
CA ASP A 336 -19.09 13.27 -10.01
C ASP A 336 -19.08 11.75 -9.78
N GLN A 337 -17.99 11.19 -9.24
CA GLN A 337 -17.86 9.74 -9.07
C GLN A 337 -18.70 9.24 -7.90
N ILE A 338 -19.49 8.18 -8.16
CA ILE A 338 -20.31 7.51 -7.14
C ILE A 338 -19.43 6.68 -6.19
N THR A 339 -19.85 6.56 -4.95
CA THR A 339 -19.16 5.78 -3.91
C THR A 339 -20.12 4.82 -3.19
N VAL A 340 -19.56 3.95 -2.34
CA VAL A 340 -20.37 3.05 -1.49
C VAL A 340 -21.30 3.78 -0.51
N THR A 341 -21.15 5.09 -0.31
CA THR A 341 -22.10 5.86 0.49
C THR A 341 -23.45 6.06 -0.21
N GLY A 342 -23.53 5.74 -1.50
CA GLY A 342 -24.66 6.06 -2.38
C GLY A 342 -24.68 7.52 -2.84
N LYS A 343 -23.64 8.29 -2.52
CA LYS A 343 -23.42 9.69 -2.91
C LYS A 343 -22.17 9.82 -3.75
N THR A 344 -22.04 10.96 -4.42
CA THR A 344 -20.83 11.30 -5.15
C THR A 344 -19.69 11.72 -4.23
N VAL A 345 -18.47 11.74 -4.77
CA VAL A 345 -17.29 12.28 -4.07
C VAL A 345 -17.54 13.71 -3.59
N GLY A 346 -18.03 14.59 -4.46
CA GLY A 346 -18.31 15.98 -4.10
C GLY A 346 -19.32 16.12 -2.96
N GLU A 347 -20.42 15.35 -2.99
CA GLU A 347 -21.40 15.33 -1.91
C GLU A 347 -20.82 14.85 -0.57
N ASN A 348 -19.88 13.91 -0.61
CA ASN A 348 -19.24 13.36 0.59
C ASN A 348 -18.26 14.34 1.25
N ILE A 349 -17.53 15.14 0.47
CA ILE A 349 -16.42 15.96 0.96
C ILE A 349 -16.80 17.42 1.25
N LYS A 350 -17.92 17.93 0.71
CA LYS A 350 -18.28 19.37 0.75
C LYS A 350 -18.33 19.99 2.15
N ASP A 351 -18.75 19.22 3.16
CA ASP A 351 -18.90 19.68 4.54
C ASP A 351 -17.77 19.19 5.46
N VAL A 352 -16.68 18.67 4.87
CA VAL A 352 -15.51 18.20 5.61
C VAL A 352 -14.43 19.25 5.58
N HIS A 353 -13.97 19.68 6.75
CA HIS A 353 -12.98 20.73 6.87
C HIS A 353 -11.64 20.20 7.38
N ASN A 354 -10.57 20.86 6.96
CA ASN A 354 -9.25 20.67 7.52
C ASN A 354 -9.21 21.30 8.93
N LEU A 355 -9.05 20.45 9.95
CA LEU A 355 -9.06 20.86 11.36
C LEU A 355 -7.67 21.18 11.90
N ASN A 356 -6.60 20.81 11.17
CA ASN A 356 -5.22 21.10 11.57
C ASN A 356 -4.34 21.39 10.36
N PRO A 357 -4.08 22.68 10.07
CA PRO A 357 -3.25 23.10 8.93
C PRO A 357 -1.76 22.74 9.03
N GLU A 358 -1.29 22.28 10.18
CA GLU A 358 0.08 21.78 10.34
C GLU A 358 0.22 20.32 9.89
N VAL A 359 -0.87 19.55 9.94
CA VAL A 359 -0.91 18.16 9.51
C VAL A 359 -1.33 18.06 8.04
N ILE A 360 -2.41 18.76 7.67
CA ILE A 360 -2.88 18.88 6.29
C ILE A 360 -2.65 20.34 5.89
N ARG A 361 -1.65 20.61 5.08
CA ARG A 361 -1.41 21.96 4.59
C ARG A 361 -2.57 22.45 3.74
N PRO A 362 -2.97 23.73 3.87
CA PRO A 362 -3.89 24.37 2.94
C PRO A 362 -3.34 24.28 1.50
N ILE A 363 -4.24 24.13 0.53
CA ILE A 363 -3.88 23.96 -0.89
C ILE A 363 -3.02 25.12 -1.43
N ASP A 364 -3.13 26.32 -0.84
CA ASP A 364 -2.34 27.51 -1.23
C ASP A 364 -1.01 27.64 -0.48
N ASN A 365 -0.75 26.75 0.49
CA ASN A 365 0.52 26.72 1.25
C ASN A 365 0.99 25.27 1.47
N PRO A 366 1.25 24.49 0.41
CA PRO A 366 1.64 23.09 0.49
C PRO A 366 3.07 22.92 1.02
N TYR A 367 3.42 21.69 1.40
CA TYR A 367 4.82 21.32 1.67
C TYR A 367 5.66 21.37 0.39
N MET A 368 5.10 20.87 -0.74
CA MET A 368 5.73 20.90 -2.05
C MET A 368 4.68 21.28 -3.09
N ALA A 369 5.09 22.05 -4.10
CA ALA A 369 4.22 22.43 -5.22
C ALA A 369 3.83 21.23 -6.11
N GLN A 370 4.63 20.17 -6.06
CA GLN A 370 4.42 18.89 -6.78
C GLN A 370 4.02 17.78 -5.81
N GLY A 371 3.52 16.68 -6.36
CA GLY A 371 3.12 15.50 -5.61
C GLY A 371 4.25 14.79 -4.88
N GLY A 372 3.90 13.93 -3.93
CA GLY A 372 4.87 13.20 -3.10
C GLY A 372 5.61 12.06 -3.80
N ILE A 373 5.18 11.66 -5.01
CA ILE A 373 5.79 10.57 -5.79
C ILE A 373 6.21 11.09 -7.16
N ALA A 374 7.36 10.61 -7.65
CA ALA A 374 7.84 10.84 -9.00
C ALA A 374 8.15 9.51 -9.70
N VAL A 375 7.88 9.46 -11.01
CA VAL A 375 8.23 8.37 -11.92
C VAL A 375 9.41 8.83 -12.77
N LEU A 376 10.57 8.23 -12.54
CA LEU A 376 11.81 8.56 -13.26
C LEU A 376 11.96 7.67 -14.49
N LYS A 377 12.52 8.24 -15.56
CA LYS A 377 12.88 7.53 -16.79
C LYS A 377 14.30 7.88 -17.23
N GLY A 378 14.89 7.01 -18.02
CA GLY A 378 16.23 7.23 -18.58
C GLY A 378 16.83 5.94 -19.10
N ASN A 379 18.12 5.96 -19.42
CA ASN A 379 18.79 4.80 -19.98
C ASN A 379 18.95 3.63 -19.00
N ILE A 380 18.81 3.85 -17.68
CA ILE A 380 18.73 2.77 -16.69
C ILE A 380 17.29 2.26 -16.54
N ALA A 381 16.32 3.13 -16.63
CA ALA A 381 14.90 2.89 -16.36
C ALA A 381 14.03 3.35 -17.54
N PRO A 382 14.11 2.69 -18.71
CA PRO A 382 13.35 3.12 -19.89
C PRO A 382 11.85 3.06 -19.68
N ASP A 383 11.35 2.14 -18.85
CA ASP A 383 9.94 2.05 -18.54
C ASP A 383 9.59 2.88 -17.30
N THR A 384 10.18 2.58 -16.13
CA THR A 384 9.92 3.26 -14.87
C THR A 384 11.06 3.12 -13.87
N GLY A 385 11.18 4.12 -12.99
CA GLY A 385 11.82 4.06 -11.68
C GLY A 385 10.99 4.93 -10.73
N ILE A 386 10.60 4.44 -9.56
CA ILE A 386 9.66 5.13 -8.66
C ILE A 386 10.38 5.62 -7.42
N VAL A 387 10.17 6.89 -7.07
CA VAL A 387 10.72 7.49 -5.86
C VAL A 387 9.64 8.24 -5.06
N LYS A 388 9.68 8.08 -3.73
CA LYS A 388 8.90 8.91 -2.81
C LYS A 388 9.65 10.23 -2.60
N GLN A 389 9.44 11.20 -3.50
CA GLN A 389 10.19 12.45 -3.48
C GLN A 389 9.90 13.31 -2.24
N SER A 390 8.73 13.17 -1.62
CA SER A 390 8.39 13.85 -0.36
C SER A 390 9.24 13.39 0.84
N ALA A 391 9.98 12.30 0.72
CA ALA A 391 10.88 11.77 1.74
C ALA A 391 12.36 11.95 1.38
N VAL A 392 12.67 12.68 0.31
CA VAL A 392 14.02 13.00 -0.14
C VAL A 392 14.42 14.38 0.37
N VAL A 393 15.61 14.48 0.96
CA VAL A 393 16.14 15.79 1.38
C VAL A 393 16.53 16.62 0.16
N PRO A 394 16.44 17.97 0.23
CA PRO A 394 16.67 18.83 -0.93
C PRO A 394 18.03 18.58 -1.63
N GLU A 395 19.07 18.29 -0.85
CA GLU A 395 20.44 18.04 -1.34
C GLU A 395 20.54 16.77 -2.21
N MET A 396 19.63 15.83 -2.03
CA MET A 396 19.59 14.54 -2.75
C MET A 396 18.57 14.51 -3.89
N MET A 397 17.84 15.61 -4.13
CA MET A 397 16.89 15.69 -5.26
C MET A 397 17.62 15.64 -6.61
N VAL A 398 18.85 16.12 -6.67
CA VAL A 398 19.77 15.96 -7.79
C VAL A 398 21.05 15.37 -7.23
N HIS A 399 21.45 14.20 -7.71
CA HIS A 399 22.61 13.48 -7.20
C HIS A 399 23.36 12.79 -8.34
N GLU A 400 24.68 12.83 -8.26
CA GLU A 400 25.57 12.14 -9.19
C GLU A 400 26.66 11.43 -8.38
N GLY A 401 26.89 10.14 -8.68
CA GLY A 401 27.88 9.38 -7.93
C GLY A 401 28.20 8.00 -8.53
N PRO A 402 29.31 7.39 -8.06
CA PRO A 402 29.72 6.08 -8.54
C PRO A 402 28.77 4.97 -8.07
N ALA A 403 28.46 4.05 -8.95
CA ALA A 403 27.68 2.86 -8.67
C ALA A 403 28.46 1.90 -7.77
N ARG A 404 27.80 1.42 -6.71
CA ARG A 404 28.23 0.30 -5.89
C ARG A 404 27.24 -0.84 -6.12
N VAL A 405 27.67 -1.86 -6.85
CA VAL A 405 26.78 -2.84 -7.48
C VAL A 405 26.69 -4.14 -6.68
N PHE A 406 25.45 -4.53 -6.35
CA PHE A 406 25.14 -5.75 -5.59
C PHE A 406 24.02 -6.53 -6.29
N ASP A 407 24.16 -7.87 -6.31
CA ASP A 407 23.21 -8.77 -6.97
C ASP A 407 22.17 -9.39 -6.00
N CYS A 408 22.19 -8.94 -4.74
CA CYS A 408 21.18 -9.25 -3.73
C CYS A 408 21.20 -8.21 -2.59
N GLU A 409 20.11 -8.19 -1.82
CA GLU A 409 19.95 -7.32 -0.65
C GLU A 409 21.01 -7.60 0.43
N GLU A 410 21.32 -8.87 0.67
CA GLU A 410 22.20 -9.32 1.74
C GLU A 410 23.62 -8.77 1.59
N ASP A 411 24.17 -8.80 0.37
CA ASP A 411 25.50 -8.28 0.08
C ASP A 411 25.55 -6.76 0.19
N ALA A 412 24.49 -6.07 -0.28
CA ALA A 412 24.39 -4.63 -0.10
C ALA A 412 24.35 -4.22 1.38
N ILE A 413 23.54 -4.90 2.19
CA ILE A 413 23.48 -4.65 3.65
C ILE A 413 24.85 -4.88 4.30
N LYS A 414 25.55 -5.97 3.92
CA LYS A 414 26.88 -6.27 4.45
C LYS A 414 27.88 -5.16 4.15
N ALA A 415 27.89 -4.65 2.91
CA ALA A 415 28.76 -3.56 2.50
C ALA A 415 28.43 -2.24 3.21
N ILE A 416 27.12 -1.90 3.34
CA ILE A 416 26.68 -0.68 4.05
C ILE A 416 27.16 -0.73 5.51
N LYS A 417 26.88 -1.85 6.22
CA LYS A 417 27.26 -2.03 7.64
C LYS A 417 28.75 -2.18 7.83
N GLY A 418 29.48 -2.72 6.85
CA GLY A 418 30.93 -2.86 6.85
C GLY A 418 31.68 -1.55 6.67
N GLY A 419 30.98 -0.46 6.29
CA GLY A 419 31.60 0.83 6.04
C GLY A 419 32.25 0.96 4.65
N ASP A 420 31.92 0.05 3.73
CA ASP A 420 32.41 0.08 2.34
C ASP A 420 31.68 1.13 1.50
N ILE A 421 30.50 1.57 1.94
CA ILE A 421 29.70 2.62 1.30
C ILE A 421 30.04 3.97 1.94
N VAL A 422 30.38 4.93 1.09
CA VAL A 422 30.84 6.26 1.52
C VAL A 422 29.93 7.37 0.96
N PRO A 423 29.96 8.61 1.53
CA PRO A 423 29.21 9.73 0.98
C PRO A 423 29.47 9.94 -0.50
N GLY A 424 28.41 10.13 -1.28
CA GLY A 424 28.46 10.29 -2.74
C GLY A 424 28.14 9.02 -3.52
N ASP A 425 28.19 7.84 -2.92
CA ASP A 425 27.92 6.58 -3.60
C ASP A 425 26.43 6.43 -4.02
N VAL A 426 26.19 5.66 -5.07
CA VAL A 426 24.87 5.17 -5.46
C VAL A 426 24.87 3.64 -5.34
N VAL A 427 24.15 3.13 -4.36
CA VAL A 427 23.99 1.68 -4.15
C VAL A 427 23.00 1.12 -5.15
N VAL A 428 23.43 0.14 -5.94
CA VAL A 428 22.63 -0.53 -6.97
C VAL A 428 22.37 -1.96 -6.53
N ILE A 429 21.10 -2.27 -6.19
CA ILE A 429 20.67 -3.62 -5.80
C ILE A 429 19.81 -4.18 -6.93
N ARG A 430 20.30 -5.20 -7.60
CA ARG A 430 19.67 -5.78 -8.78
C ARG A 430 19.35 -7.26 -8.62
N TYR A 431 18.57 -7.83 -9.55
CA TYR A 431 18.03 -9.20 -9.47
C TYR A 431 17.13 -9.41 -8.24
N GLU A 432 16.41 -8.37 -7.82
CA GLU A 432 15.38 -8.41 -6.79
C GLU A 432 13.98 -8.07 -7.34
N GLY A 433 13.85 -7.99 -8.67
CA GLY A 433 12.60 -7.78 -9.37
C GLY A 433 11.65 -9.00 -9.37
N PRO A 434 10.54 -8.94 -10.12
CA PRO A 434 9.52 -9.99 -10.14
C PRO A 434 10.06 -11.38 -10.48
N LYS A 435 10.99 -11.49 -11.45
CA LYS A 435 11.63 -12.74 -11.86
C LYS A 435 12.94 -13.00 -11.12
N GLY A 436 13.79 -11.98 -11.00
CA GLY A 436 15.14 -12.11 -10.47
C GLY A 436 15.18 -12.39 -8.96
N GLY A 437 14.31 -11.73 -8.20
CA GLY A 437 14.13 -11.97 -6.78
C GLY A 437 12.75 -12.52 -6.49
N PRO A 438 12.37 -13.75 -6.91
CA PRO A 438 10.97 -14.17 -7.00
C PRO A 438 10.05 -13.57 -5.94
N GLY A 439 8.91 -12.97 -6.36
CA GLY A 439 8.02 -12.22 -5.48
C GLY A 439 8.36 -10.72 -5.35
N MET A 440 9.29 -10.18 -6.14
CA MET A 440 9.66 -8.75 -6.15
C MET A 440 9.85 -8.22 -4.72
N ARG A 441 10.89 -8.68 -4.08
CA ARG A 441 11.23 -8.44 -2.66
C ARG A 441 11.11 -6.97 -2.28
N GLU A 442 10.44 -6.71 -1.17
CA GLU A 442 10.37 -5.37 -0.57
C GLU A 442 11.49 -5.20 0.47
N MET A 443 12.29 -4.14 0.34
CA MET A 443 13.48 -3.93 1.15
C MET A 443 13.32 -2.69 2.04
N LEU A 444 13.66 -2.83 3.31
CA LEU A 444 13.75 -1.74 4.29
C LEU A 444 15.13 -1.69 4.96
N ASN A 445 15.76 -2.85 5.13
CA ASN A 445 17.05 -2.93 5.81
C ASN A 445 18.15 -2.10 5.15
N PRO A 446 18.34 -2.08 3.81
CA PRO A 446 19.36 -1.23 3.18
C PRO A 446 19.12 0.26 3.43
N THR A 447 17.88 0.74 3.25
CA THR A 447 17.53 2.15 3.44
C THR A 447 17.66 2.59 4.89
N SER A 448 17.27 1.71 5.83
CA SER A 448 17.40 1.97 7.28
C SER A 448 18.85 1.89 7.75
N ALA A 449 19.66 1.01 7.18
CA ALA A 449 21.10 0.95 7.46
C ALA A 449 21.80 2.24 7.00
N ILE A 450 21.53 2.72 5.79
CA ILE A 450 22.04 4.01 5.29
C ILE A 450 21.66 5.14 6.25
N ALA A 451 20.38 5.21 6.67
CA ALA A 451 19.92 6.24 7.61
C ALA A 451 20.59 6.11 9.00
N GLY A 452 20.70 4.88 9.53
CA GLY A 452 21.34 4.59 10.82
C GLY A 452 22.84 4.91 10.83
N MET A 453 23.54 4.64 9.73
CA MET A 453 24.94 5.01 9.52
C MET A 453 25.16 6.52 9.37
N GLY A 454 24.09 7.31 9.15
CA GLY A 454 24.16 8.77 8.94
C GLY A 454 24.54 9.15 7.52
N LEU A 455 24.23 8.31 6.55
CA LEU A 455 24.51 8.50 5.12
C LEU A 455 23.27 8.90 4.30
N GLY A 456 22.14 9.10 4.95
CA GLY A 456 20.84 9.32 4.27
C GLY A 456 20.73 10.62 3.46
N ASP A 457 21.63 11.58 3.69
CA ASP A 457 21.73 12.86 2.97
C ASP A 457 22.86 12.90 1.93
N SER A 458 23.52 11.76 1.67
CA SER A 458 24.70 11.70 0.81
C SER A 458 24.82 10.42 -0.03
N VAL A 459 23.96 9.41 0.19
CA VAL A 459 23.97 8.14 -0.54
C VAL A 459 22.58 7.87 -1.11
N ALA A 460 22.51 7.53 -2.40
CA ALA A 460 21.29 7.09 -3.05
C ALA A 460 21.27 5.57 -3.23
N LEU A 461 20.05 5.00 -3.37
CA LEU A 461 19.84 3.59 -3.67
C LEU A 461 18.93 3.44 -4.88
N ILE A 462 19.26 2.50 -5.77
CA ILE A 462 18.39 2.09 -6.88
C ILE A 462 18.22 0.57 -6.90
N THR A 463 17.03 0.09 -7.32
CA THR A 463 16.74 -1.35 -7.39
C THR A 463 15.66 -1.67 -8.41
N ASP A 464 15.75 -2.85 -9.03
CA ASP A 464 14.65 -3.47 -9.79
C ASP A 464 13.62 -4.19 -8.89
N GLY A 465 13.91 -4.30 -7.60
CA GLY A 465 12.96 -4.71 -6.56
C GLY A 465 12.12 -3.54 -6.06
N ARG A 466 11.72 -3.59 -4.80
CA ARG A 466 10.92 -2.55 -4.12
C ARG A 466 11.60 -2.06 -2.85
N PHE A 467 11.40 -0.79 -2.53
CA PHE A 467 11.66 -0.29 -1.18
C PHE A 467 10.36 -0.17 -0.40
N SER A 468 10.43 -0.43 0.90
CA SER A 468 9.28 -0.31 1.81
C SER A 468 8.74 1.12 1.81
N GLY A 469 7.42 1.26 1.98
CA GLY A 469 6.80 2.57 2.21
C GLY A 469 7.33 3.31 3.45
N ALA A 470 8.04 2.60 4.33
CA ALA A 470 8.74 3.15 5.49
C ALA A 470 10.15 3.71 5.17
N SER A 471 10.64 3.55 3.94
CA SER A 471 11.93 4.07 3.49
C SER A 471 11.90 5.58 3.35
N ARG A 472 13.03 6.23 3.66
CA ARG A 472 13.30 7.64 3.40
C ARG A 472 14.62 7.82 2.67
N GLY A 473 14.83 9.01 2.09
CA GLY A 473 16.01 9.33 1.28
C GLY A 473 15.82 9.03 -0.20
N ALA A 474 16.86 9.23 -0.99
CA ALA A 474 16.86 9.00 -2.43
C ALA A 474 16.88 7.49 -2.75
N SER A 475 15.74 6.83 -2.54
CA SER A 475 15.53 5.39 -2.74
C SER A 475 14.59 5.16 -3.91
N ILE A 476 15.14 4.77 -5.07
CA ILE A 476 14.42 4.60 -6.34
C ILE A 476 14.22 3.11 -6.57
N GLY A 477 12.98 2.65 -6.44
CA GLY A 477 12.60 1.26 -6.68
C GLY A 477 11.87 1.07 -8.01
N HIS A 478 11.42 -0.16 -8.27
CA HIS A 478 10.65 -0.56 -9.45
C HIS A 478 11.36 -0.19 -10.77
N VAL A 479 12.70 -0.21 -10.78
CA VAL A 479 13.47 0.06 -12.00
C VAL A 479 13.16 -1.02 -13.02
N SER A 480 12.62 -0.61 -14.16
CA SER A 480 12.11 -1.51 -15.19
C SER A 480 12.64 -1.13 -16.57
N PRO A 481 12.95 -2.16 -17.38
CA PRO A 481 12.90 -3.61 -17.16
C PRO A 481 13.91 -4.12 -16.12
N GLU A 482 13.55 -5.19 -15.38
CA GLU A 482 14.41 -5.78 -14.36
C GLU A 482 15.67 -6.44 -14.91
N ALA A 483 16.69 -6.62 -14.06
CA ALA A 483 17.96 -7.23 -14.44
C ALA A 483 17.83 -8.66 -14.95
N ALA A 484 16.93 -9.46 -14.39
CA ALA A 484 16.75 -10.88 -14.75
C ALA A 484 16.24 -11.10 -16.19
N VAL A 485 15.63 -10.09 -16.81
CA VAL A 485 15.26 -10.10 -18.24
C VAL A 485 16.27 -9.35 -19.11
N GLY A 486 17.41 -8.96 -18.53
CA GLY A 486 18.46 -8.20 -19.21
C GLY A 486 18.09 -6.73 -19.41
N GLY A 487 17.28 -6.15 -18.50
CA GLY A 487 17.06 -4.71 -18.45
C GLY A 487 18.36 -3.94 -18.21
N PRO A 488 18.41 -2.63 -18.53
CA PRO A 488 19.65 -1.85 -18.47
C PRO A 488 20.33 -1.84 -17.10
N ILE A 489 19.57 -1.96 -16.01
CA ILE A 489 20.13 -2.06 -14.65
C ILE A 489 21.11 -3.25 -14.51
N ALA A 490 20.92 -4.33 -15.30
CA ALA A 490 21.84 -5.47 -15.32
C ALA A 490 23.21 -5.14 -15.92
N LEU A 491 23.29 -4.06 -16.68
CA LEU A 491 24.49 -3.66 -17.45
C LEU A 491 25.37 -2.66 -16.71
N ILE A 492 24.92 -2.18 -15.54
CA ILE A 492 25.69 -1.26 -14.69
C ILE A 492 26.87 -2.02 -14.11
N GLU A 493 28.07 -1.43 -14.22
CA GLU A 493 29.30 -1.95 -13.63
C GLU A 493 29.73 -1.12 -12.44
N GLU A 494 30.56 -1.72 -11.56
CA GLU A 494 31.11 -1.05 -10.37
C GLU A 494 31.86 0.22 -10.78
N GLY A 495 31.52 1.36 -10.17
CA GLY A 495 32.12 2.66 -10.43
C GLY A 495 31.51 3.44 -11.60
N ASP A 496 30.58 2.90 -12.36
CA ASP A 496 29.81 3.68 -13.36
C ASP A 496 29.13 4.87 -12.69
N ILE A 497 29.15 6.04 -13.33
CA ILE A 497 28.52 7.23 -12.76
C ILE A 497 27.02 7.21 -13.02
N ILE A 498 26.24 7.22 -11.94
CA ILE A 498 24.77 7.30 -11.97
C ILE A 498 24.35 8.76 -11.79
N LYS A 499 23.43 9.22 -12.63
CA LYS A 499 22.84 10.57 -12.58
C LYS A 499 21.37 10.48 -12.24
N ILE A 500 21.00 11.03 -11.09
CA ILE A 500 19.63 11.11 -10.58
C ILE A 500 19.22 12.57 -10.63
N ASP A 501 18.12 12.88 -11.30
CA ASP A 501 17.51 14.22 -11.34
C ASP A 501 15.99 14.06 -11.14
N ILE A 502 15.57 14.05 -9.89
CA ILE A 502 14.16 13.84 -9.50
C ILE A 502 13.28 14.99 -10.03
N PRO A 503 13.64 16.28 -9.92
CA PRO A 503 12.87 17.37 -10.49
C PRO A 503 12.58 17.26 -11.98
N ASN A 504 13.51 16.69 -12.74
CA ASN A 504 13.37 16.46 -14.19
C ASN A 504 12.94 15.03 -14.56
N ASN A 505 12.55 14.22 -13.56
CA ASN A 505 12.11 12.83 -13.72
C ASN A 505 13.13 11.96 -14.47
N SER A 506 14.42 12.11 -14.17
CA SER A 506 15.51 11.50 -14.93
C SER A 506 16.36 10.55 -14.08
N LEU A 507 16.70 9.37 -14.65
CA LEU A 507 17.58 8.35 -14.06
C LEU A 507 18.46 7.74 -15.14
N ASN A 508 19.76 8.09 -15.13
CA ASN A 508 20.69 7.67 -16.16
C ASN A 508 22.01 7.15 -15.58
N VAL A 509 22.71 6.34 -16.39
CA VAL A 509 24.14 6.04 -16.23
C VAL A 509 24.92 6.79 -17.30
N ASP A 510 26.07 7.33 -16.92
CA ASP A 510 26.99 8.06 -17.83
C ASP A 510 27.87 7.08 -18.61
N VAL A 511 27.23 6.25 -19.40
CA VAL A 511 27.85 5.24 -20.29
C VAL A 511 27.22 5.38 -21.66
N SER A 512 28.04 5.34 -22.72
CA SER A 512 27.51 5.51 -24.07
C SER A 512 26.60 4.35 -24.49
N ASP A 513 25.67 4.62 -25.41
CA ASP A 513 24.76 3.60 -25.94
C ASP A 513 25.52 2.44 -26.62
N GLU A 514 26.65 2.73 -27.26
CA GLU A 514 27.52 1.72 -27.90
C GLU A 514 28.14 0.79 -26.85
N GLU A 515 28.54 1.33 -25.69
CA GLU A 515 29.11 0.53 -24.63
C GLU A 515 28.02 -0.29 -23.93
N LEU A 516 26.85 0.29 -23.67
CA LEU A 516 25.69 -0.45 -23.13
C LEU A 516 25.28 -1.60 -24.07
N ALA A 517 25.31 -1.38 -25.40
CA ALA A 517 25.03 -2.43 -26.37
C ALA A 517 26.05 -3.57 -26.29
N LYS A 518 27.36 -3.26 -26.18
CA LYS A 518 28.41 -4.28 -26.00
C LYS A 518 28.26 -5.07 -24.69
N ARG A 519 27.89 -4.40 -23.58
CA ARG A 519 27.61 -5.07 -22.32
C ARG A 519 26.37 -5.97 -22.42
N LYS A 520 25.36 -5.54 -23.19
CA LYS A 520 24.14 -6.33 -23.46
C LYS A 520 24.44 -7.60 -24.25
N GLU A 521 25.33 -7.53 -25.23
CA GLU A 521 25.77 -8.72 -26.01
C GLU A 521 26.46 -9.76 -25.12
N LYS A 522 27.15 -9.34 -24.08
CA LYS A 522 27.87 -10.22 -23.15
C LYS A 522 26.97 -10.72 -22.03
N TRP A 523 25.84 -10.04 -21.78
CA TRP A 523 24.93 -10.43 -20.70
C TRP A 523 24.30 -11.79 -20.98
N GLN A 524 24.21 -12.62 -19.94
CA GLN A 524 23.55 -13.92 -19.98
C GLN A 524 22.51 -14.02 -18.86
N PRO A 525 21.37 -14.67 -19.11
CA PRO A 525 20.42 -15.00 -18.05
C PRO A 525 21.11 -15.77 -16.91
N ARG A 526 20.76 -15.43 -15.69
CA ARG A 526 21.26 -16.17 -14.51
C ARG A 526 20.32 -17.32 -14.16
N GLU A 527 20.86 -18.32 -13.47
CA GLU A 527 20.04 -19.35 -12.86
C GLU A 527 19.06 -18.72 -11.85
N PRO A 528 17.82 -19.23 -11.78
CA PRO A 528 16.84 -18.73 -10.81
C PRO A 528 17.37 -18.81 -9.37
N LYS A 529 17.12 -17.81 -8.55
CA LYS A 529 17.48 -17.81 -7.11
C LYS A 529 16.69 -18.86 -6.30
N ILE A 530 15.52 -19.26 -6.80
CA ILE A 530 14.66 -20.28 -6.22
C ILE A 530 14.24 -21.23 -7.33
N THR A 531 14.40 -22.53 -7.09
CA THR A 531 14.10 -23.62 -8.04
C THR A 531 13.03 -24.60 -7.52
N ASP A 532 12.53 -24.40 -6.29
CA ASP A 532 11.58 -25.30 -5.60
C ASP A 532 10.13 -24.86 -5.79
#